data_ba1329730ffebbabd26bb455d2753465
#
_entry.id   ba1329730ffebbabd26bb455d2753465
#
_cell.length_a   1.000
_cell.length_b   1.000
_cell.length_c   1.000
_cell.angle_alpha   90.00
_cell.angle_beta   90.00
_cell.angle_gamma   90.00
#
_symmetry.space_group_name_H-M   'P 1'
#
loop_
_entity.id
_entity.type
_entity.pdbx_description
1 polymer ?
#
loop_
_entity_poly.entity_id
_entity_poly.type
_entity_poly.pdbx_seq_one_letter_code
_entity_poly.pdbx_strand_id
1 'polypeptide(L)'
;KADSAYMEEEEISAAYNRLFETEETREIEKKKSLRIFNFAKLAAVFVPLLMLIVFGKLYVQMNNQLKDIKLATMLQEHTINEESKVIALADGTKVRLSQSSVLLYPSSFKGAEERKVFLSGEAFFDIRHDDAQPFHVSTPHFEITDLGTSFTVSSYSNTDEVSATLKTGKI
;
A
#
# COMPACT_ATOMS: atom_id res chain seq x y z
N LYS A 1 -15.87 88.51 -26.04
CA LYS A 1 -16.48 87.51 -26.95
C LYS A 1 -15.42 86.82 -27.73
N ALA A 2 -14.81 85.85 -27.20
CA ALA A 2 -14.19 84.69 -27.84
C ALA A 2 -13.62 83.82 -26.72
N ASP A 3 -14.55 83.27 -25.95
CA ASP A 3 -14.28 82.02 -25.21
C ASP A 3 -14.58 80.96 -26.22
N SER A 4 -13.62 80.36 -26.76
CA SER A 4 -13.81 79.09 -27.46
C SER A 4 -12.47 78.38 -27.63
N ALA A 5 -12.41 77.29 -27.02
CA ALA A 5 -11.75 76.12 -27.47
C ALA A 5 -10.23 76.15 -27.53
N TYR A 6 -9.59 76.37 -26.45
CA TYR A 6 -8.36 75.59 -26.17
C TYR A 6 -8.80 74.37 -25.39
N MET A 7 -9.00 73.28 -26.09
CA MET A 7 -8.92 71.99 -25.45
C MET A 7 -7.53 71.92 -24.85
N GLU A 8 -7.43 71.72 -23.55
CA GLU A 8 -6.14 71.58 -22.88
C GLU A 8 -5.36 70.45 -23.55
N GLU A 9 -4.06 70.65 -23.78
CA GLU A 9 -3.19 69.61 -24.37
C GLU A 9 -3.33 68.26 -23.65
N GLU A 10 -3.71 68.28 -22.42
CA GLU A 10 -3.98 67.10 -21.58
C GLU A 10 -5.22 66.32 -22.05
N GLU A 11 -6.30 66.99 -22.47
CA GLU A 11 -7.50 66.34 -23.02
C GLU A 11 -7.25 65.75 -24.41
N ILE A 12 -6.44 66.41 -25.23
CA ILE A 12 -6.06 65.91 -26.55
C ILE A 12 -5.14 64.69 -26.38
N SER A 13 -4.18 64.75 -25.47
CA SER A 13 -3.29 63.64 -25.13
C SER A 13 -4.08 62.43 -24.55
N ALA A 14 -5.03 62.68 -23.65
CA ALA A 14 -5.89 61.61 -23.11
C ALA A 14 -6.79 60.98 -24.18
N ALA A 15 -7.32 61.79 -25.13
CA ALA A 15 -8.12 61.28 -26.24
C ALA A 15 -7.26 60.50 -27.24
N TYR A 16 -6.06 60.97 -27.51
CA TYR A 16 -5.09 60.27 -28.36
C TYR A 16 -4.68 58.92 -27.75
N ASN A 17 -4.31 58.91 -26.49
CA ASN A 17 -3.97 57.68 -25.79
C ASN A 17 -5.14 56.69 -25.72
N ARG A 18 -6.37 57.18 -25.53
CA ARG A 18 -7.57 56.29 -25.60
C ARG A 18 -7.80 55.71 -26.99
N LEU A 19 -7.45 56.41 -28.05
CA LEU A 19 -7.65 55.92 -29.43
C LEU A 19 -6.55 54.94 -29.87
N PHE A 20 -5.32 55.16 -29.43
CA PHE A 20 -4.19 54.31 -29.82
C PHE A 20 -3.91 53.16 -28.87
N GLU A 21 -4.11 53.34 -27.55
CA GLU A 21 -4.04 52.22 -26.58
C GLU A 21 -5.11 51.13 -26.79
N THR A 22 -6.25 51.50 -27.38
CA THR A 22 -7.35 50.55 -27.57
C THR A 22 -7.13 49.53 -28.67
N GLU A 23 -6.34 49.81 -29.70
CA GLU A 23 -6.12 48.82 -30.77
C GLU A 23 -4.98 47.85 -30.45
N GLU A 24 -3.89 48.31 -29.92
CA GLU A 24 -2.73 47.50 -29.62
C GLU A 24 -2.99 46.59 -28.39
N THR A 25 -3.61 47.12 -27.35
CA THR A 25 -4.03 46.34 -26.16
C THR A 25 -5.11 45.33 -26.49
N ARG A 26 -6.06 45.64 -27.38
CA ARG A 26 -7.10 44.68 -27.83
C ARG A 26 -6.49 43.56 -28.69
N GLU A 27 -5.49 43.83 -29.49
CA GLU A 27 -4.80 42.75 -30.26
C GLU A 27 -3.97 41.85 -29.35
N ILE A 28 -3.29 42.39 -28.35
CA ILE A 28 -2.51 41.62 -27.37
C ILE A 28 -3.45 40.77 -26.48
N GLU A 29 -4.55 41.33 -26.01
CA GLU A 29 -5.54 40.60 -25.26
C GLU A 29 -6.24 39.51 -26.07
N LYS A 30 -6.58 39.77 -27.33
CA LYS A 30 -7.11 38.76 -28.26
C LYS A 30 -6.11 37.62 -28.50
N LYS A 31 -4.82 37.91 -28.69
CA LYS A 31 -3.80 36.88 -28.84
C LYS A 31 -3.56 36.08 -27.57
N LYS A 32 -3.58 36.72 -26.39
CA LYS A 32 -3.54 36.02 -25.08
C LYS A 32 -4.77 35.16 -24.84
N SER A 33 -5.96 35.68 -25.10
CA SER A 33 -7.21 34.97 -24.95
C SER A 33 -7.29 33.74 -25.85
N LEU A 34 -6.88 33.83 -27.10
CA LEU A 34 -6.83 32.70 -28.05
C LEU A 34 -5.83 31.62 -27.62
N ARG A 35 -4.68 31.98 -27.07
CA ARG A 35 -3.71 31.02 -26.55
C ARG A 35 -4.26 30.30 -25.31
N ILE A 36 -4.79 31.04 -24.35
CA ILE A 36 -5.40 30.47 -23.13
C ILE A 36 -6.58 29.58 -23.48
N PHE A 37 -7.42 29.96 -24.44
CA PHE A 37 -8.57 29.17 -24.87
C PHE A 37 -8.17 27.85 -25.55
N ASN A 38 -7.08 27.85 -26.31
CA ASN A 38 -6.54 26.63 -26.92
C ASN A 38 -5.89 25.69 -25.88
N PHE A 39 -5.15 26.24 -24.90
CA PHE A 39 -4.61 25.49 -23.81
C PHE A 39 -5.71 24.90 -22.90
N ALA A 40 -6.77 25.69 -22.63
CA ALA A 40 -7.92 25.21 -21.85
C ALA A 40 -8.66 24.05 -22.54
N LYS A 41 -8.81 24.09 -23.86
CA LYS A 41 -9.40 22.96 -24.62
C LYS A 41 -8.53 21.71 -24.57
N LEU A 42 -7.22 21.87 -24.67
CA LEU A 42 -6.26 20.75 -24.56
C LEU A 42 -6.30 20.16 -23.14
N ALA A 43 -6.24 21.03 -22.12
CA ALA A 43 -6.32 20.62 -20.73
C ALA A 43 -7.62 19.90 -20.38
N ALA A 44 -8.76 20.35 -20.94
CA ALA A 44 -10.07 19.74 -20.72
C ALA A 44 -10.15 18.27 -21.21
N VAL A 45 -9.31 17.85 -22.16
CA VAL A 45 -9.24 16.47 -22.64
C VAL A 45 -8.14 15.68 -21.92
N PHE A 46 -6.96 16.29 -21.73
CA PHE A 46 -5.81 15.57 -21.17
C PHE A 46 -5.90 15.38 -19.65
N VAL A 47 -6.47 16.33 -18.89
CA VAL A 47 -6.62 16.20 -17.44
C VAL A 47 -7.51 15.01 -17.05
N PRO A 48 -8.74 14.85 -17.61
CA PRO A 48 -9.55 13.68 -17.29
C PRO A 48 -8.93 12.37 -17.77
N LEU A 49 -8.24 12.36 -18.91
CA LEU A 49 -7.55 11.16 -19.39
C LEU A 49 -6.41 10.76 -18.44
N LEU A 50 -5.62 11.71 -17.96
CA LEU A 50 -4.56 11.47 -16.98
C LEU A 50 -5.12 11.02 -15.63
N MET A 51 -6.23 11.62 -15.20
CA MET A 51 -6.98 11.17 -14.03
C MET A 51 -7.46 9.72 -14.17
N LEU A 52 -8.03 9.34 -15.31
CA LEU A 52 -8.45 7.95 -15.55
C LEU A 52 -7.29 6.97 -15.47
N ILE A 53 -6.11 7.32 -15.99
CA ILE A 53 -4.92 6.47 -15.92
C ILE A 53 -4.45 6.33 -14.46
N VAL A 54 -4.38 7.44 -13.71
CA VAL A 54 -3.96 7.44 -12.30
C VAL A 54 -4.95 6.66 -11.44
N PHE A 55 -6.25 6.96 -11.57
CA PHE A 55 -7.30 6.23 -10.84
C PHE A 55 -7.37 4.77 -11.23
N GLY A 56 -7.17 4.44 -12.50
CA GLY A 56 -7.11 3.06 -12.98
C GLY A 56 -5.97 2.29 -12.34
N LYS A 57 -4.77 2.87 -12.26
CA LYS A 57 -3.61 2.26 -11.56
C LYS A 57 -3.87 2.08 -10.07
N LEU A 58 -4.37 3.11 -9.38
CA LEU A 58 -4.72 3.05 -7.96
C LEU A 58 -5.81 2.00 -7.70
N TYR A 59 -6.83 1.92 -8.54
CA TYR A 59 -7.90 0.93 -8.44
C TYR A 59 -7.38 -0.50 -8.60
N VAL A 60 -6.52 -0.75 -9.60
CA VAL A 60 -5.89 -2.07 -9.81
C VAL A 60 -5.00 -2.42 -8.63
N GLN A 61 -4.18 -1.49 -8.13
CA GLN A 61 -3.31 -1.71 -6.98
C GLN A 61 -4.12 -2.03 -5.71
N MET A 62 -5.17 -1.27 -5.43
CA MET A 62 -6.05 -1.49 -4.29
C MET A 62 -6.81 -2.83 -4.40
N ASN A 63 -7.27 -3.19 -5.60
CA ASN A 63 -7.99 -4.44 -5.82
C ASN A 63 -7.06 -5.67 -5.72
N ASN A 64 -5.79 -5.53 -6.07
CA ASN A 64 -4.80 -6.59 -5.87
C ASN A 64 -4.51 -6.80 -4.39
N GLN A 65 -4.32 -5.73 -3.61
CA GLN A 65 -4.17 -5.84 -2.15
C GLN A 65 -5.39 -6.49 -1.47
N LEU A 66 -6.61 -6.16 -1.92
CA LEU A 66 -7.83 -6.79 -1.40
C LEU A 66 -7.95 -8.28 -1.77
N LYS A 67 -7.41 -8.70 -2.90
CA LYS A 67 -7.36 -10.12 -3.29
C LYS A 67 -6.40 -10.90 -2.40
N ASP A 68 -5.24 -10.34 -2.09
CA ASP A 68 -4.24 -10.98 -1.23
C ASP A 68 -4.76 -11.15 0.21
N ILE A 69 -5.49 -10.17 0.74
CA ILE A 69 -6.17 -10.26 2.05
C ILE A 69 -7.33 -11.27 2.03
N LYS A 70 -8.09 -11.38 0.94
CA LYS A 70 -9.21 -12.34 0.82
C LYS A 70 -8.76 -13.79 0.63
N LEU A 71 -7.55 -14.02 0.10
CA LEU A 71 -7.00 -15.36 -0.14
C LEU A 71 -6.41 -16.00 1.12
N ALA A 72 -6.05 -15.22 2.14
CA ALA A 72 -5.54 -15.72 3.40
C ALA A 72 -6.67 -15.90 4.42
N THR A 73 -7.52 -16.90 4.24
CA THR A 73 -8.40 -17.36 5.33
C THR A 73 -7.51 -17.91 6.43
N MET A 74 -7.60 -17.32 7.64
CA MET A 74 -6.89 -17.85 8.79
C MET A 74 -7.55 -19.18 9.21
N LEU A 75 -6.74 -20.20 9.26
CA LEU A 75 -7.11 -21.53 9.74
C LEU A 75 -6.67 -21.65 11.18
N GLN A 76 -7.45 -22.34 11.98
CA GLN A 76 -7.16 -22.59 13.39
C GLN A 76 -7.19 -24.09 13.65
N GLU A 77 -6.12 -24.60 14.25
CA GLU A 77 -6.01 -25.96 14.70
C GLU A 77 -5.83 -26.03 16.21
N HIS A 78 -6.55 -26.92 16.85
CA HIS A 78 -6.51 -27.18 18.30
C HIS A 78 -6.16 -28.63 18.58
N THR A 79 -5.41 -28.84 19.67
CA THR A 79 -5.19 -30.16 20.26
C THR A 79 -5.61 -30.10 21.72
N ILE A 80 -6.84 -30.52 22.03
CA ILE A 80 -7.32 -30.46 23.41
C ILE A 80 -7.09 -31.80 24.14
N ASN A 81 -7.41 -32.91 23.50
CA ASN A 81 -7.30 -34.26 24.09
C ASN A 81 -6.47 -35.22 23.24
N GLU A 82 -5.87 -34.76 22.14
CA GLU A 82 -5.00 -35.56 21.28
C GLU A 82 -3.56 -35.43 21.74
N GLU A 83 -2.78 -36.50 21.66
CA GLU A 83 -1.35 -36.48 22.04
C GLU A 83 -0.52 -35.56 21.17
N SER A 84 -0.78 -35.54 19.88
CA SER A 84 -0.18 -34.58 18.93
C SER A 84 -0.88 -34.64 17.58
N LYS A 85 -0.82 -33.52 16.82
CA LYS A 85 -1.36 -33.40 15.44
C LYS A 85 -0.30 -32.91 14.47
N VAL A 86 -0.20 -33.57 13.33
CA VAL A 86 0.70 -33.11 12.25
C VAL A 86 -0.11 -32.32 11.22
N ILE A 87 0.35 -31.11 10.94
CA ILE A 87 -0.25 -30.14 10.02
C ILE A 87 0.76 -29.86 8.93
N ALA A 88 0.37 -29.96 7.66
CA ALA A 88 1.15 -29.51 6.53
C ALA A 88 0.64 -28.12 6.07
N LEU A 89 1.49 -27.12 6.12
CA LEU A 89 1.18 -25.77 5.66
C LEU A 89 1.28 -25.66 4.13
N ALA A 90 0.74 -24.60 3.57
CA ALA A 90 0.66 -24.39 2.12
C ALA A 90 2.03 -24.25 1.43
N ASP A 91 3.07 -23.84 2.16
CA ASP A 91 4.45 -23.73 1.70
C ASP A 91 5.23 -25.07 1.73
N GLY A 92 4.64 -26.11 2.33
CA GLY A 92 5.26 -27.41 2.55
C GLY A 92 5.96 -27.56 3.89
N THR A 93 5.93 -26.54 4.75
CA THR A 93 6.35 -26.62 6.15
C THR A 93 5.47 -27.62 6.91
N LYS A 94 6.09 -28.44 7.77
CA LYS A 94 5.38 -29.40 8.62
C LYS A 94 5.43 -28.95 10.06
N VAL A 95 4.27 -28.89 10.69
CA VAL A 95 4.12 -28.54 12.11
C VAL A 95 3.53 -29.71 12.84
N ARG A 96 4.23 -30.19 13.90
CA ARG A 96 3.68 -31.15 14.84
C ARG A 96 3.25 -30.38 16.09
N LEU A 97 1.95 -30.20 16.22
CA LEU A 97 1.33 -29.50 17.33
C LEU A 97 1.18 -30.45 18.51
N SER A 98 1.75 -30.10 19.66
CA SER A 98 1.66 -30.89 20.90
C SER A 98 0.30 -30.70 21.58
N GLN A 99 0.05 -31.48 22.62
CA GLN A 99 -1.18 -31.42 23.41
C GLN A 99 -1.46 -30.02 24.00
N SER A 100 -2.72 -29.66 24.13
CA SER A 100 -3.17 -28.37 24.71
C SER A 100 -2.59 -27.14 24.00
N SER A 101 -2.42 -27.26 22.69
CA SER A 101 -1.81 -26.23 21.88
C SER A 101 -2.75 -25.72 20.76
N VAL A 102 -2.56 -24.49 20.35
CA VAL A 102 -3.33 -23.81 19.31
C VAL A 102 -2.38 -23.24 18.28
N LEU A 103 -2.60 -23.54 17.01
CA LEU A 103 -1.90 -22.95 15.88
C LEU A 103 -2.89 -22.17 15.00
N LEU A 104 -2.60 -20.90 14.76
CA LEU A 104 -3.29 -20.06 13.78
C LEU A 104 -2.35 -19.81 12.59
N TYR A 105 -2.81 -20.09 11.39
CA TYR A 105 -2.01 -19.93 10.17
C TYR A 105 -2.89 -19.58 8.98
N PRO A 106 -2.38 -18.84 7.98
CA PRO A 106 -3.14 -18.53 6.78
C PRO A 106 -3.26 -19.78 5.88
N SER A 107 -4.35 -19.87 5.15
CA SER A 107 -4.56 -20.94 4.16
C SER A 107 -3.54 -20.91 3.00
N SER A 108 -2.85 -19.78 2.79
CA SER A 108 -1.80 -19.60 1.79
C SER A 108 -0.88 -18.45 2.20
N PHE A 109 0.42 -18.59 1.94
CA PHE A 109 1.43 -17.53 2.07
C PHE A 109 1.74 -16.81 0.75
N LYS A 110 1.02 -17.16 -0.32
CA LYS A 110 1.27 -16.60 -1.65
C LYS A 110 0.96 -15.10 -1.68
N GLY A 111 1.92 -14.30 -2.11
CA GLY A 111 1.79 -12.85 -2.20
C GLY A 111 2.07 -12.10 -0.90
N ALA A 112 2.38 -12.78 0.20
CA ALA A 112 2.86 -12.17 1.42
C ALA A 112 4.38 -11.95 1.37
N GLU A 113 4.87 -10.93 2.06
CA GLU A 113 6.32 -10.67 2.19
C GLU A 113 6.99 -11.67 3.14
N GLU A 114 6.21 -12.21 4.09
CA GLU A 114 6.64 -13.15 5.13
C GLU A 114 5.62 -14.27 5.33
N ARG A 115 6.05 -15.41 5.87
CA ARG A 115 5.21 -16.54 6.27
C ARG A 115 4.95 -16.48 7.77
N LYS A 116 3.83 -15.91 8.18
CA LYS A 116 3.53 -15.70 9.60
C LYS A 116 2.49 -16.67 10.13
N VAL A 117 2.79 -17.30 11.28
CA VAL A 117 1.88 -18.14 12.07
C VAL A 117 1.87 -17.69 13.52
N PHE A 118 0.80 -18.00 14.24
CA PHE A 118 0.69 -17.74 15.67
C PHE A 118 0.53 -19.05 16.43
N LEU A 119 1.35 -19.26 17.46
CA LEU A 119 1.33 -20.44 18.33
C LEU A 119 1.05 -20.03 19.77
N SER A 120 0.09 -20.71 20.42
CA SER A 120 -0.03 -20.75 21.87
C SER A 120 0.03 -22.22 22.33
N GLY A 121 1.06 -22.58 23.09
CA GLY A 121 1.36 -23.94 23.46
C GLY A 121 2.70 -24.42 22.94
N GLU A 122 2.81 -25.71 22.59
CA GLU A 122 4.05 -26.31 22.09
C GLU A 122 3.88 -26.90 20.70
N ALA A 123 4.87 -26.65 19.83
CA ALA A 123 4.92 -27.24 18.51
C ALA A 123 6.37 -27.45 18.04
N PHE A 124 6.57 -28.54 17.31
CA PHE A 124 7.77 -28.77 16.51
C PHE A 124 7.51 -28.30 15.09
N PHE A 125 8.37 -27.41 14.60
CA PHE A 125 8.37 -26.89 13.25
C PHE A 125 9.49 -27.52 12.42
N ASP A 126 9.18 -27.98 11.23
CA ASP A 126 10.12 -28.42 10.20
C ASP A 126 9.90 -27.52 8.98
N ILE A 127 10.62 -26.41 8.95
CA ILE A 127 10.35 -25.28 8.04
C ILE A 127 11.01 -25.54 6.70
N ARG A 128 10.21 -25.43 5.63
CA ARG A 128 10.74 -25.42 4.28
C ARG A 128 11.62 -24.18 4.07
N HIS A 129 12.86 -24.40 3.61
CA HIS A 129 13.80 -23.33 3.36
C HIS A 129 13.33 -22.40 2.24
N ASP A 130 13.33 -21.08 2.52
CA ASP A 130 13.03 -20.03 1.57
C ASP A 130 13.64 -18.71 2.05
N ASP A 131 14.74 -18.28 1.43
CA ASP A 131 15.45 -17.04 1.75
C ASP A 131 14.67 -15.79 1.34
N ALA A 132 13.76 -15.90 0.36
CA ALA A 132 12.99 -14.78 -0.15
C ALA A 132 11.76 -14.46 0.71
N GLN A 133 11.28 -15.43 1.51
CA GLN A 133 10.08 -15.30 2.32
C GLN A 133 10.32 -15.90 3.72
N PRO A 134 10.83 -15.11 4.67
CA PRO A 134 11.09 -15.55 6.04
C PRO A 134 9.85 -16.13 6.72
N PHE A 135 10.08 -17.11 7.62
CA PHE A 135 9.02 -17.72 8.41
C PHE A 135 9.02 -17.14 9.82
N HIS A 136 7.88 -16.64 10.28
CA HIS A 136 7.70 -16.01 11.58
C HIS A 136 6.74 -16.83 12.43
N VAL A 137 7.19 -17.25 13.62
CA VAL A 137 6.37 -17.85 14.64
C VAL A 137 6.16 -16.82 15.74
N SER A 138 4.96 -16.26 15.80
CA SER A 138 4.55 -15.32 16.85
C SER A 138 3.91 -16.11 17.99
N THR A 139 4.31 -15.85 19.23
CA THR A 139 3.79 -16.47 20.44
C THR A 139 3.29 -15.38 21.41
N PRO A 140 2.59 -15.72 22.50
CA PRO A 140 2.21 -14.73 23.52
C PRO A 140 3.39 -13.96 24.14
N HIS A 141 4.61 -14.55 24.13
CA HIS A 141 5.75 -14.01 24.88
C HIS A 141 6.92 -13.56 24.01
N PHE A 142 7.07 -14.12 22.81
CA PHE A 142 8.19 -13.81 21.89
C PHE A 142 7.85 -14.16 20.45
N GLU A 143 8.71 -13.72 19.53
CA GLU A 143 8.65 -14.02 18.11
C GLU A 143 9.95 -14.67 17.66
N ILE A 144 9.87 -15.69 16.80
CA ILE A 144 10.99 -16.35 16.15
C ILE A 144 10.93 -16.09 14.66
N THR A 145 12.04 -15.70 14.07
CA THR A 145 12.21 -15.59 12.62
C THR A 145 13.17 -16.67 12.15
N ASP A 146 12.77 -17.41 11.13
CA ASP A 146 13.55 -18.52 10.57
C ASP A 146 13.47 -18.55 9.04
N LEU A 147 14.52 -19.04 8.39
CA LEU A 147 14.61 -19.18 6.95
C LEU A 147 14.42 -20.61 6.45
N GLY A 148 14.51 -21.60 7.35
CA GLY A 148 14.41 -23.00 6.96
C GLY A 148 15.19 -23.95 7.85
N THR A 149 14.77 -24.05 9.11
CA THR A 149 15.35 -24.96 10.11
C THR A 149 14.29 -25.85 10.75
N SER A 150 14.72 -26.73 11.64
CA SER A 150 13.81 -27.55 12.45
C SER A 150 14.02 -27.22 13.92
N PHE A 151 12.97 -26.78 14.60
CA PHE A 151 13.02 -26.37 16.00
C PHE A 151 11.70 -26.66 16.74
N THR A 152 11.79 -26.72 18.07
CA THR A 152 10.62 -26.80 18.96
C THR A 152 10.44 -25.48 19.67
N VAL A 153 9.21 -25.02 19.75
CA VAL A 153 8.79 -23.83 20.49
C VAL A 153 7.79 -24.26 21.55
N SER A 154 7.97 -23.81 22.78
CA SER A 154 7.00 -23.95 23.87
C SER A 154 6.72 -22.57 24.49
N SER A 155 5.47 -22.13 24.41
CA SER A 155 4.99 -20.84 24.93
C SER A 155 3.50 -20.91 25.17
N TYR A 156 3.12 -21.36 26.36
CA TYR A 156 1.73 -21.40 26.80
C TYR A 156 1.30 -20.06 27.38
N SER A 157 0.09 -19.62 27.08
CA SER A 157 -0.44 -18.33 27.55
C SER A 157 -0.70 -18.25 29.06
N ASN A 158 -0.74 -19.40 29.75
CA ASN A 158 -1.01 -19.53 31.18
C ASN A 158 0.25 -19.76 32.03
N THR A 159 1.44 -19.75 31.44
CA THR A 159 2.72 -19.93 32.14
C THR A 159 3.72 -18.92 31.61
N ASP A 160 4.65 -18.51 32.50
CA ASP A 160 5.79 -17.66 32.11
C ASP A 160 6.98 -18.48 31.57
N GLU A 161 6.86 -19.80 31.57
CA GLU A 161 7.88 -20.69 31.04
C GLU A 161 7.83 -20.70 29.52
N VAL A 162 8.94 -20.33 28.90
CA VAL A 162 9.12 -20.28 27.46
C VAL A 162 10.41 -20.96 27.05
N SER A 163 10.37 -21.70 25.98
CA SER A 163 11.56 -22.31 25.40
C SER A 163 11.52 -22.36 23.89
N ALA A 164 12.70 -22.21 23.28
CA ALA A 164 12.92 -22.49 21.88
C ALA A 164 14.17 -23.36 21.76
N THR A 165 14.01 -24.55 21.20
CA THR A 165 15.09 -25.53 21.07
C THR A 165 15.35 -25.83 19.61
N LEU A 166 16.52 -25.43 19.12
CA LEU A 166 16.96 -25.69 17.77
C LEU A 166 17.41 -27.15 17.63
N LYS A 167 16.91 -27.85 16.63
CA LYS A 167 17.30 -29.22 16.31
C LYS A 167 18.32 -29.25 15.17
N THR A 168 18.11 -28.47 14.12
CA THR A 168 19.02 -28.39 12.97
C THR A 168 18.96 -27.00 12.34
N GLY A 169 20.10 -26.51 11.83
CA GLY A 169 20.21 -25.22 11.16
C GLY A 169 20.67 -24.09 12.07
N LYS A 170 20.32 -22.86 11.75
CA LYS A 170 20.66 -21.64 12.47
C LYS A 170 19.42 -20.74 12.51
N ILE A 171 19.08 -20.27 13.69
CA ILE A 171 17.98 -19.31 13.96
C ILE A 171 18.60 -17.92 14.08
#